data_11374f19e331f1711bc8fc17178dd806
#
_entry.id   11374f19e331f1711bc8fc17178dd806
#
_cell.length_a   1.000
_cell.length_b   1.000
_cell.length_c   1.000
_cell.angle_alpha   90.00
_cell.angle_beta   90.00
_cell.angle_gamma   90.00
#
_symmetry.space_group_name_H-M   'P 1'
#
loop_
_entity.id
_entity.type
_entity.pdbx_description
1 polymer ?
#
loop_
_entity_poly.entity_id
_entity_poly.type
_entity_poly.pdbx_seq_one_letter_code
_entity_poly.pdbx_strand_id
1 'polypeptide(L)'
;MSSKRVIRFGIIGCGLMGKEFASAAGRWCHLGDVDFTPKITAVCDPNPSATAWFKSHVGSIERSVTDYRELLSDNEIDAIYCAVPHNLHADLYTDIIKSGKHLLGEKPFGIDREANNTINNAIAEHPGVLVRCSSEIPFYPGAYQISQWVREGRFGQIIDIEAGFWHSSDMDPDKPINWKRMIESNGEYGCMGDLGMHVLHLPLRFGWKPKNVRALLSNI
;
A
#
# COMPACT_ATOMS: atom_id res chain seq x y z
N MET A 1 -18.84 16.67 -24.19
CA MET A 1 -18.32 15.77 -23.14
C MET A 1 -17.41 16.60 -22.26
N SER A 2 -17.68 16.72 -20.96
CA SER A 2 -16.77 17.38 -20.02
C SER A 2 -15.41 16.63 -20.06
N SER A 3 -14.30 17.36 -20.15
CA SER A 3 -12.98 16.75 -20.10
C SER A 3 -12.81 16.09 -18.73
N LYS A 4 -12.52 14.80 -18.70
CA LYS A 4 -12.23 14.09 -17.44
C LYS A 4 -11.00 14.71 -16.77
N ARG A 5 -11.05 14.85 -15.44
CA ARG A 5 -9.92 15.31 -14.64
C ARG A 5 -8.75 14.34 -14.76
N VAL A 6 -7.58 14.82 -15.09
CA VAL A 6 -6.36 14.00 -15.07
C VAL A 6 -5.77 14.04 -13.67
N ILE A 7 -5.50 12.87 -13.08
CA ILE A 7 -4.76 12.73 -11.82
C ILE A 7 -3.38 12.17 -12.16
N ARG A 8 -2.34 12.95 -11.93
CA ARG A 8 -0.95 12.60 -12.25
C ARG A 8 -0.28 11.94 -11.06
N PHE A 9 0.20 10.73 -11.29
CA PHE A 9 0.90 9.93 -10.28
C PHE A 9 2.40 9.90 -10.52
N GLY A 10 3.16 10.08 -9.44
CA GLY A 10 4.53 9.63 -9.33
C GLY A 10 4.61 8.26 -8.64
N ILE A 11 5.52 7.39 -9.05
CA ILE A 11 5.81 6.13 -8.38
C ILE A 11 7.18 6.21 -7.71
N ILE A 12 7.25 5.90 -6.41
CA ILE A 12 8.49 5.70 -5.67
C ILE A 12 8.61 4.22 -5.32
N GLY A 13 9.66 3.56 -5.85
CA GLY A 13 9.83 2.11 -5.79
C GLY A 13 9.33 1.39 -7.04
N CYS A 14 10.26 1.07 -7.94
CA CYS A 14 10.00 0.48 -9.25
C CYS A 14 10.10 -1.06 -9.26
N GLY A 15 9.87 -1.69 -8.09
CA GLY A 15 9.81 -3.14 -7.92
C GLY A 15 8.50 -3.75 -8.41
N LEU A 16 8.18 -4.95 -7.89
CA LEU A 16 6.97 -5.69 -8.24
C LEU A 16 5.71 -4.85 -8.02
N MET A 17 5.53 -4.29 -6.82
CA MET A 17 4.32 -3.55 -6.47
C MET A 17 4.15 -2.26 -7.28
N GLY A 18 5.26 -1.57 -7.63
CA GLY A 18 5.20 -0.44 -8.56
C GLY A 18 4.65 -0.83 -9.92
N LYS A 19 5.05 -1.99 -10.45
CA LYS A 19 4.55 -2.54 -11.72
C LYS A 19 3.08 -2.96 -11.62
N GLU A 20 2.69 -3.58 -10.51
CA GLU A 20 1.28 -3.95 -10.24
C GLU A 20 0.38 -2.72 -10.20
N PHE A 21 0.81 -1.64 -9.53
CA PHE A 21 0.09 -0.38 -9.55
C PHE A 21 -0.05 0.19 -10.96
N ALA A 22 1.02 0.17 -11.76
CA ALA A 22 0.97 0.65 -13.14
C ALA A 22 -0.02 -0.16 -13.99
N SER A 23 -0.05 -1.49 -13.82
CA SER A 23 -1.02 -2.38 -14.45
C SER A 23 -2.45 -2.07 -14.02
N ALA A 24 -2.68 -1.86 -12.72
CA ALA A 24 -4.00 -1.51 -12.18
C ALA A 24 -4.47 -0.15 -12.71
N ALA A 25 -3.60 0.86 -12.70
CA ALA A 25 -3.90 2.18 -13.25
C ALA A 25 -4.23 2.13 -14.74
N GLY A 26 -3.54 1.28 -15.52
CA GLY A 26 -3.84 1.07 -16.94
C GLY A 26 -5.23 0.49 -17.22
N ARG A 27 -5.84 -0.17 -16.24
CA ARG A 27 -7.20 -0.74 -16.34
C ARG A 27 -8.32 0.18 -15.85
N TRP A 28 -8.03 1.43 -15.56
CA TRP A 28 -9.01 2.40 -15.06
C TRP A 28 -10.27 2.53 -15.94
N CYS A 29 -10.13 2.31 -17.25
CA CYS A 29 -11.25 2.37 -18.19
C CYS A 29 -12.36 1.33 -17.92
N HIS A 30 -12.08 0.30 -17.15
CA HIS A 30 -13.06 -0.71 -16.72
C HIS A 30 -13.94 -0.25 -15.56
N LEU A 31 -13.65 0.90 -14.94
CA LEU A 31 -14.41 1.41 -13.79
C LEU A 31 -15.76 2.05 -14.18
N GLY A 32 -16.13 2.03 -15.45
CA GLY A 32 -17.41 2.61 -15.90
C GLY A 32 -17.43 4.14 -15.85
N ASP A 33 -18.45 4.71 -15.23
CA ASP A 33 -18.67 6.16 -15.20
C ASP A 33 -17.82 6.84 -14.12
N VAL A 34 -16.52 7.01 -14.40
CA VAL A 34 -15.61 7.81 -13.58
C VAL A 34 -15.30 9.13 -14.29
N ASP A 35 -15.16 10.20 -13.53
CA ASP A 35 -14.90 11.56 -14.02
C ASP A 35 -13.40 11.92 -14.05
N PHE A 36 -12.52 10.95 -13.80
CA PHE A 36 -11.08 11.11 -13.80
C PHE A 36 -10.35 10.12 -14.71
N THR A 37 -9.11 10.45 -15.03
CA THR A 37 -8.14 9.55 -15.73
C THR A 37 -6.85 9.54 -14.94
N PRO A 38 -6.38 8.39 -14.43
CA PRO A 38 -5.05 8.30 -13.83
C PRO A 38 -3.97 8.34 -14.92
N LYS A 39 -2.91 9.08 -14.68
CA LYS A 39 -1.75 9.15 -15.56
C LYS A 39 -0.48 9.02 -14.74
N ILE A 40 0.33 8.01 -15.00
CA ILE A 40 1.65 7.86 -14.34
C ILE A 40 2.64 8.67 -15.16
N THR A 41 3.15 9.77 -14.62
CA THR A 41 4.04 10.70 -15.34
C THR A 41 5.49 10.57 -14.93
N ALA A 42 5.76 10.09 -13.71
CA ALA A 42 7.11 10.00 -13.19
C ALA A 42 7.35 8.74 -12.35
N VAL A 43 8.58 8.26 -12.37
CA VAL A 43 9.02 7.11 -11.57
C VAL A 43 10.36 7.41 -10.91
N CYS A 44 10.54 6.89 -9.69
CA CYS A 44 11.76 7.03 -8.91
C CYS A 44 12.19 5.68 -8.34
N ASP A 45 13.47 5.35 -8.53
CA ASP A 45 14.12 4.22 -7.87
C ASP A 45 15.62 4.52 -7.76
N PRO A 46 16.28 4.28 -6.61
CA PRO A 46 17.72 4.43 -6.47
C PRO A 46 18.54 3.61 -7.49
N ASN A 47 17.94 2.49 -7.96
CA ASN A 47 18.49 1.71 -9.07
C ASN A 47 17.90 2.17 -10.41
N PRO A 48 18.66 2.88 -11.26
CA PRO A 48 18.14 3.38 -12.53
C PRO A 48 17.61 2.28 -13.48
N SER A 49 18.13 1.05 -13.36
CA SER A 49 17.68 -0.06 -14.20
C SER A 49 16.26 -0.52 -13.85
N ALA A 50 15.81 -0.31 -12.62
CA ALA A 50 14.45 -0.66 -12.21
C ALA A 50 13.38 0.18 -12.92
N THR A 51 13.73 1.38 -13.35
CA THR A 51 12.81 2.29 -14.06
C THR A 51 12.65 1.95 -15.54
N ALA A 52 13.53 1.12 -16.11
CA ALA A 52 13.55 0.80 -17.55
C ALA A 52 12.24 0.14 -18.01
N TRP A 53 11.70 -0.75 -17.19
CA TRP A 53 10.42 -1.40 -17.49
C TRP A 53 9.28 -0.37 -17.67
N PHE A 54 9.22 0.64 -16.79
CA PHE A 54 8.17 1.67 -16.87
C PHE A 54 8.31 2.50 -18.14
N LYS A 55 9.52 2.87 -18.52
CA LYS A 55 9.78 3.62 -19.75
C LYS A 55 9.34 2.86 -21.01
N SER A 56 9.44 1.53 -21.00
CA SER A 56 9.09 0.71 -22.14
C SER A 56 7.62 0.30 -22.20
N HIS A 57 6.90 0.28 -21.06
CA HIS A 57 5.54 -0.24 -20.99
C HIS A 57 4.48 0.82 -20.67
N VAL A 58 4.86 1.95 -20.07
CA VAL A 58 3.95 3.01 -19.67
C VAL A 58 4.23 4.26 -20.50
N GLY A 59 3.50 4.42 -21.60
CA GLY A 59 3.75 5.49 -22.57
C GLY A 59 3.56 6.92 -22.05
N SER A 60 3.05 7.08 -20.82
CA SER A 60 2.87 8.38 -20.18
C SER A 60 4.03 8.80 -19.26
N ILE A 61 5.09 8.01 -19.15
CA ILE A 61 6.26 8.37 -18.34
C ILE A 61 7.05 9.49 -19.03
N GLU A 62 7.12 10.62 -18.35
CA GLU A 62 7.84 11.81 -18.76
C GLU A 62 9.18 11.95 -18.04
N ARG A 63 9.26 11.47 -16.79
CA ARG A 63 10.46 11.58 -15.94
C ARG A 63 10.81 10.26 -15.27
N SER A 64 12.11 10.06 -15.11
CA SER A 64 12.68 8.94 -14.36
C SER A 64 13.90 9.45 -13.59
N VAL A 65 13.80 9.37 -12.27
CA VAL A 65 14.79 9.96 -11.35
C VAL A 65 15.27 8.94 -10.33
N THR A 66 16.34 9.24 -9.62
CA THR A 66 16.90 8.40 -8.55
C THR A 66 16.69 9.00 -7.15
N ASP A 67 16.41 10.29 -7.06
CA ASP A 67 16.04 10.97 -5.81
C ASP A 67 14.54 11.29 -5.80
N TYR A 68 13.82 10.71 -4.84
CA TYR A 68 12.36 10.89 -4.71
C TYR A 68 11.96 12.35 -4.44
N ARG A 69 12.87 13.16 -3.88
CA ARG A 69 12.62 14.58 -3.59
C ARG A 69 12.32 15.38 -4.86
N GLU A 70 12.86 14.92 -6.00
CA GLU A 70 12.55 15.52 -7.30
C GLU A 70 11.08 15.32 -7.68
N LEU A 71 10.44 14.19 -7.28
CA LEU A 71 9.01 13.99 -7.47
C LEU A 71 8.19 14.84 -6.50
N LEU A 72 8.67 15.01 -5.27
CA LEU A 72 7.96 15.80 -4.25
C LEU A 72 7.94 17.30 -4.59
N SER A 73 8.98 17.80 -5.22
CA SER A 73 9.08 19.20 -5.66
C SER A 73 8.35 19.49 -6.99
N ASP A 74 7.89 18.47 -7.71
CA ASP A 74 7.23 18.62 -9.00
C ASP A 74 5.74 18.97 -8.83
N ASN A 75 5.37 20.21 -9.18
CA ASN A 75 3.99 20.70 -9.06
C ASN A 75 3.00 20.02 -10.03
N GLU A 76 3.49 19.32 -11.06
CA GLU A 76 2.64 18.58 -11.99
C GLU A 76 2.22 17.20 -11.47
N ILE A 77 2.75 16.74 -10.34
CA ILE A 77 2.38 15.48 -9.70
C ILE A 77 1.33 15.76 -8.62
N ASP A 78 0.16 15.12 -8.73
CA ASP A 78 -0.95 15.25 -7.77
C ASP A 78 -0.81 14.26 -6.61
N ALA A 79 -0.36 13.04 -6.90
CA ALA A 79 -0.32 11.95 -5.95
C ALA A 79 0.92 11.06 -6.13
N ILE A 80 1.37 10.46 -5.05
CA ILE A 80 2.47 9.49 -5.04
C ILE A 80 1.92 8.11 -4.68
N TYR A 81 2.29 7.11 -5.48
CA TYR A 81 2.27 5.72 -5.06
C TYR A 81 3.66 5.33 -4.54
N CYS A 82 3.74 4.89 -3.29
CA CYS A 82 5.01 4.56 -2.65
C CYS A 82 5.07 3.09 -2.26
N ALA A 83 6.03 2.35 -2.85
CA ALA A 83 6.21 0.90 -2.74
C ALA A 83 7.69 0.54 -2.50
N VAL A 84 8.19 0.92 -1.36
CA VAL A 84 9.58 0.73 -0.92
C VAL A 84 9.66 -0.33 0.20
N PRO A 85 10.85 -0.76 0.65
CA PRO A 85 11.01 -1.57 1.85
C PRO A 85 10.36 -0.94 3.08
N HIS A 86 9.81 -1.78 3.98
CA HIS A 86 8.94 -1.35 5.07
C HIS A 86 9.60 -0.39 6.06
N ASN A 87 10.90 -0.54 6.32
CA ASN A 87 11.67 0.34 7.19
C ASN A 87 11.77 1.79 6.70
N LEU A 88 11.53 2.02 5.40
CA LEU A 88 11.55 3.35 4.80
C LEU A 88 10.19 4.05 4.83
N HIS A 89 9.12 3.35 5.21
CA HIS A 89 7.76 3.88 5.12
C HIS A 89 7.55 5.12 5.98
N ALA A 90 8.05 5.14 7.22
CA ALA A 90 7.82 6.27 8.12
C ALA A 90 8.38 7.56 7.56
N ASP A 91 9.63 7.55 7.10
CA ASP A 91 10.31 8.73 6.57
C ASP A 91 9.70 9.18 5.24
N LEU A 92 9.58 8.26 4.28
CA LEU A 92 9.08 8.62 2.95
C LEU A 92 7.62 9.06 2.97
N TYR A 93 6.77 8.37 3.74
CA TYR A 93 5.36 8.75 3.83
C TYR A 93 5.19 10.12 4.49
N THR A 94 5.96 10.39 5.53
CA THR A 94 5.98 11.70 6.18
C THR A 94 6.44 12.80 5.23
N ASP A 95 7.50 12.58 4.46
CA ASP A 95 8.00 13.54 3.48
C ASP A 95 6.98 13.80 2.36
N ILE A 96 6.34 12.73 1.85
CA ILE A 96 5.28 12.85 0.84
C ILE A 96 4.11 13.67 1.37
N ILE A 97 3.63 13.37 2.58
CA ILE A 97 2.51 14.08 3.22
C ILE A 97 2.86 15.55 3.42
N LYS A 98 4.06 15.85 3.96
CA LYS A 98 4.54 17.21 4.18
C LYS A 98 4.71 18.02 2.89
N SER A 99 4.98 17.36 1.76
CA SER A 99 5.05 18.02 0.46
C SER A 99 3.68 18.43 -0.09
N GLY A 100 2.58 18.04 0.57
CA GLY A 100 1.22 18.33 0.15
C GLY A 100 0.68 17.39 -0.93
N LYS A 101 1.44 16.36 -1.34
CA LYS A 101 0.98 15.37 -2.32
C LYS A 101 0.14 14.28 -1.67
N HIS A 102 -0.90 13.85 -2.36
CA HIS A 102 -1.70 12.69 -1.93
C HIS A 102 -0.85 11.43 -1.94
N LEU A 103 -1.10 10.53 -0.99
CA LEU A 103 -0.33 9.29 -0.82
C LEU A 103 -1.21 8.06 -0.92
N LEU A 104 -0.86 7.15 -1.83
CA LEU A 104 -1.23 5.74 -1.78
C LEU A 104 0.04 4.96 -1.39
N GLY A 105 0.16 4.61 -0.11
CA GLY A 105 1.34 3.94 0.44
C GLY A 105 1.13 2.44 0.58
N GLU A 106 2.16 1.66 0.29
CA GLU A 106 2.11 0.21 0.52
C GLU A 106 2.02 -0.13 2.01
N LYS A 107 1.45 -1.29 2.26
CA LYS A 107 1.39 -1.86 3.61
C LYS A 107 2.77 -2.43 4.04
N PRO A 108 3.04 -2.50 5.34
CA PRO A 108 2.34 -1.92 6.49
C PRO A 108 2.60 -0.41 6.62
N PHE A 109 1.72 0.30 7.31
CA PHE A 109 1.95 1.71 7.65
C PHE A 109 2.89 1.83 8.87
N GLY A 110 4.18 1.63 8.62
CA GLY A 110 5.26 1.53 9.61
C GLY A 110 5.56 0.08 10.01
N ILE A 111 6.82 -0.17 10.35
CA ILE A 111 7.32 -1.49 10.76
C ILE A 111 7.00 -1.80 12.23
N ASP A 112 6.67 -0.77 12.99
CA ASP A 112 6.34 -0.85 14.42
C ASP A 112 5.37 0.27 14.81
N ARG A 113 5.09 0.35 16.11
CA ARG A 113 4.16 1.35 16.67
C ARG A 113 4.70 2.77 16.56
N GLU A 114 5.99 2.98 16.71
CA GLU A 114 6.62 4.31 16.65
C GLU A 114 6.56 4.87 15.23
N ALA A 115 6.95 4.07 14.26
CA ALA A 115 6.84 4.39 12.84
C ALA A 115 5.39 4.70 12.43
N ASN A 116 4.43 3.88 12.91
CA ASN A 116 3.00 4.11 12.66
C ASN A 116 2.51 5.43 13.29
N ASN A 117 2.91 5.75 14.51
CA ASN A 117 2.56 7.00 15.17
C ASN A 117 3.14 8.21 14.41
N THR A 118 4.38 8.11 13.92
CA THR A 118 5.02 9.16 13.11
C THR A 118 4.21 9.47 11.86
N ILE A 119 3.77 8.44 11.14
CA ILE A 119 2.92 8.60 9.95
C ILE A 119 1.56 9.22 10.32
N ASN A 120 0.92 8.73 11.38
CA ASN A 120 -0.38 9.24 11.82
C ASN A 120 -0.32 10.71 12.27
N ASN A 121 0.75 11.13 12.92
CA ASN A 121 0.97 12.53 13.29
C ASN A 121 1.08 13.40 12.04
N ALA A 122 1.86 12.99 11.05
CA ALA A 122 1.96 13.71 9.78
C ALA A 122 0.60 13.82 9.05
N ILE A 123 -0.22 12.77 9.08
CA ILE A 123 -1.58 12.81 8.54
C ILE A 123 -2.45 13.83 9.28
N ALA A 124 -2.38 13.84 10.61
CA ALA A 124 -3.18 14.76 11.43
C ALA A 124 -2.79 16.23 11.22
N GLU A 125 -1.50 16.50 11.01
CA GLU A 125 -0.96 17.83 10.73
C GLU A 125 -1.29 18.34 9.33
N HIS A 126 -1.64 17.45 8.38
CA HIS A 126 -1.88 17.78 6.98
C HIS A 126 -3.26 17.29 6.50
N PRO A 127 -4.37 17.80 7.06
CA PRO A 127 -5.73 17.28 6.80
C PRO A 127 -6.20 17.45 5.34
N GLY A 128 -5.54 18.30 4.56
CA GLY A 128 -5.80 18.48 3.13
C GLY A 128 -5.20 17.38 2.23
N VAL A 129 -4.33 16.53 2.78
CA VAL A 129 -3.68 15.46 2.05
C VAL A 129 -4.48 14.16 2.21
N LEU A 130 -4.88 13.58 1.09
CA LEU A 130 -5.52 12.26 1.09
C LEU A 130 -4.44 11.18 1.22
N VAL A 131 -4.51 10.41 2.29
CA VAL A 131 -3.61 9.27 2.54
C VAL A 131 -4.41 7.98 2.59
N ARG A 132 -3.96 6.97 1.86
CA ARG A 132 -4.56 5.63 1.83
C ARG A 132 -3.49 4.55 1.88
N CYS A 133 -3.79 3.49 2.60
CA CYS A 133 -3.02 2.26 2.57
C CYS A 133 -3.44 1.42 1.36
N SER A 134 -2.47 0.95 0.59
CA SER A 134 -2.68 0.05 -0.53
C SER A 134 -2.92 -1.39 -0.04
N SER A 135 -4.08 -1.61 0.57
CA SER A 135 -4.52 -2.93 1.03
C SER A 135 -5.72 -3.38 0.20
N GLU A 136 -5.49 -4.35 -0.67
CA GLU A 136 -6.48 -4.83 -1.63
C GLU A 136 -7.49 -5.84 -1.05
N ILE A 137 -7.11 -6.60 -0.02
CA ILE A 137 -7.93 -7.69 0.53
C ILE A 137 -9.38 -7.28 0.83
N PRO A 138 -9.66 -6.12 1.45
CA PRO A 138 -11.03 -5.70 1.73
C PRO A 138 -11.89 -5.45 0.49
N PHE A 139 -11.26 -5.30 -0.67
CA PHE A 139 -11.92 -5.01 -1.95
C PHE A 139 -12.09 -6.24 -2.84
N TYR A 140 -11.56 -7.39 -2.44
CA TYR A 140 -11.86 -8.64 -3.14
C TYR A 140 -13.35 -8.94 -3.07
N PRO A 141 -13.97 -9.43 -4.15
CA PRO A 141 -15.43 -9.62 -4.23
C PRO A 141 -16.02 -10.38 -3.03
N GLY A 142 -15.36 -11.47 -2.61
CA GLY A 142 -15.80 -12.24 -1.44
C GLY A 142 -15.69 -11.47 -0.13
N ALA A 143 -14.58 -10.79 0.09
CA ALA A 143 -14.34 -9.97 1.29
C ALA A 143 -15.33 -8.78 1.36
N TYR A 144 -15.57 -8.13 0.23
CA TYR A 144 -16.57 -7.07 0.11
C TYR A 144 -17.97 -7.59 0.44
N GLN A 145 -18.36 -8.72 -0.13
CA GLN A 145 -19.67 -9.34 0.11
C GLN A 145 -19.86 -9.72 1.58
N ILE A 146 -18.85 -10.33 2.23
CA ILE A 146 -18.88 -10.62 3.67
C ILE A 146 -19.07 -9.33 4.47
N SER A 147 -18.35 -8.26 4.10
CA SER A 147 -18.47 -6.96 4.77
C SER A 147 -19.89 -6.40 4.69
N GLN A 148 -20.57 -6.55 3.54
CA GLN A 148 -21.97 -6.14 3.41
C GLN A 148 -22.89 -6.99 4.28
N TRP A 149 -22.74 -8.30 4.26
CA TRP A 149 -23.57 -9.21 5.05
C TRP A 149 -23.43 -9.00 6.56
N VAL A 150 -22.22 -8.70 7.04
CA VAL A 150 -22.02 -8.33 8.44
C VAL A 150 -22.78 -7.05 8.80
N ARG A 151 -22.69 -6.00 7.96
CA ARG A 151 -23.39 -4.73 8.18
C ARG A 151 -24.91 -4.88 8.14
N GLU A 152 -25.41 -5.78 7.29
CA GLU A 152 -26.83 -6.10 7.15
C GLU A 152 -27.34 -7.04 8.25
N GLY A 153 -26.48 -7.51 9.14
CA GLY A 153 -26.84 -8.45 10.21
C GLY A 153 -27.22 -9.84 9.75
N ARG A 154 -26.86 -10.24 8.53
CA ARG A 154 -27.26 -11.54 7.94
C ARG A 154 -26.74 -12.75 8.71
N PHE A 155 -25.64 -12.60 9.44
CA PHE A 155 -25.07 -13.68 10.26
C PHE A 155 -25.69 -13.74 11.66
N GLY A 156 -26.62 -12.84 12.00
CA GLY A 156 -27.14 -12.72 13.34
C GLY A 156 -26.07 -12.34 14.36
N GLN A 157 -26.15 -12.92 15.56
CA GLN A 157 -25.12 -12.73 16.58
C GLN A 157 -23.88 -13.52 16.20
N ILE A 158 -22.79 -12.83 15.91
CA ILE A 158 -21.49 -13.46 15.64
C ILE A 158 -20.88 -13.91 16.96
N ILE A 159 -20.59 -15.21 17.05
CA ILE A 159 -20.05 -15.86 18.26
C ILE A 159 -18.54 -16.08 18.11
N ASP A 160 -18.09 -16.42 16.91
CA ASP A 160 -16.70 -16.74 16.62
C ASP A 160 -16.34 -16.36 15.19
N ILE A 161 -15.05 -16.11 14.95
CA ILE A 161 -14.47 -15.88 13.63
C ILE A 161 -13.14 -16.62 13.56
N GLU A 162 -13.01 -17.44 12.55
CA GLU A 162 -11.75 -18.02 12.16
C GLU A 162 -11.28 -17.38 10.85
N ALA A 163 -10.05 -16.87 10.82
CA ALA A 163 -9.46 -16.30 9.62
C ALA A 163 -7.98 -16.70 9.53
N GLY A 164 -7.53 -17.06 8.34
CA GLY A 164 -6.17 -17.52 8.11
C GLY A 164 -5.61 -16.96 6.80
N PHE A 165 -4.29 -16.86 6.75
CA PHE A 165 -3.54 -16.53 5.56
C PHE A 165 -2.41 -17.55 5.40
N TRP A 166 -2.54 -18.42 4.42
CA TRP A 166 -1.53 -19.43 4.11
C TRP A 166 -0.75 -18.99 2.88
N HIS A 167 0.55 -18.90 3.00
CA HIS A 167 1.42 -18.42 1.94
C HIS A 167 2.57 -19.40 1.70
N SER A 168 2.84 -19.74 0.45
CA SER A 168 3.84 -20.73 0.05
C SER A 168 5.25 -20.16 -0.18
N SER A 169 5.45 -18.85 -0.07
CA SER A 169 6.72 -18.21 -0.47
C SER A 169 7.95 -18.66 0.31
N ASP A 170 7.74 -19.20 1.52
CA ASP A 170 8.83 -19.57 2.42
C ASP A 170 8.80 -21.07 2.78
N MET A 171 8.19 -21.89 1.90
CA MET A 171 8.16 -23.35 2.08
C MET A 171 9.44 -24.04 1.61
N ASP A 172 10.24 -23.41 0.78
CA ASP A 172 11.51 -23.92 0.28
C ASP A 172 12.64 -23.49 1.23
N PRO A 173 13.25 -24.43 2.01
CA PRO A 173 14.29 -24.10 2.98
C PRO A 173 15.60 -23.66 2.32
N ASP A 174 15.81 -23.98 1.05
CA ASP A 174 17.02 -23.61 0.30
C ASP A 174 16.89 -22.25 -0.38
N LYS A 175 15.73 -21.64 -0.32
CA LYS A 175 15.49 -20.31 -0.91
C LYS A 175 16.25 -19.24 -0.12
N PRO A 176 17.01 -18.36 -0.81
CA PRO A 176 17.65 -17.23 -0.15
C PRO A 176 16.65 -16.36 0.61
N ILE A 177 17.02 -15.98 1.84
CA ILE A 177 16.21 -15.07 2.65
C ILE A 177 15.99 -13.77 1.91
N ASN A 178 14.76 -13.30 1.86
CA ASN A 178 14.43 -12.01 1.29
C ASN A 178 14.31 -10.94 2.38
N TRP A 179 14.34 -9.69 1.99
CA TRP A 179 14.30 -8.55 2.89
C TRP A 179 13.06 -8.52 3.81
N LYS A 180 11.94 -9.13 3.39
CA LYS A 180 10.71 -9.23 4.20
C LYS A 180 10.83 -10.18 5.39
N ARG A 181 11.94 -10.93 5.49
CA ARG A 181 12.25 -11.83 6.61
C ARG A 181 13.41 -11.30 7.45
N MET A 182 13.91 -10.12 7.14
CA MET A 182 14.99 -9.46 7.86
C MET A 182 14.41 -8.40 8.81
N ILE A 183 14.84 -8.42 10.07
CA ILE A 183 14.35 -7.48 11.11
C ILE A 183 14.62 -6.03 10.70
N GLU A 184 15.77 -5.77 10.09
CA GLU A 184 16.18 -4.42 9.68
C GLU A 184 15.25 -3.81 8.64
N SER A 185 14.61 -4.63 7.82
CA SER A 185 13.78 -4.16 6.71
C SER A 185 12.29 -4.29 6.98
N ASN A 186 11.89 -5.30 7.78
CA ASN A 186 10.49 -5.65 8.02
C ASN A 186 10.01 -5.42 9.46
N GLY A 187 10.95 -5.17 10.39
CA GLY A 187 10.65 -5.00 11.81
C GLY A 187 10.48 -6.31 12.58
N GLU A 188 10.32 -6.19 13.88
CA GLU A 188 10.26 -7.32 14.82
C GLU A 188 8.99 -8.18 14.71
N TYR A 189 7.92 -7.65 14.11
CA TYR A 189 6.65 -8.37 13.98
C TYR A 189 6.68 -9.44 12.87
N GLY A 190 7.74 -9.51 12.08
CA GLY A 190 7.98 -10.55 11.09
C GLY A 190 6.79 -10.78 10.15
N CYS A 191 6.35 -12.04 10.05
CA CYS A 191 5.22 -12.39 9.19
C CYS A 191 3.88 -11.76 9.64
N MET A 192 3.72 -11.42 10.92
CA MET A 192 2.52 -10.73 11.40
C MET A 192 2.44 -9.29 10.88
N GLY A 193 3.57 -8.59 10.76
CA GLY A 193 3.65 -7.26 10.15
C GLY A 193 3.42 -7.28 8.64
N ASP A 194 3.94 -8.29 7.94
CA ASP A 194 3.83 -8.41 6.48
C ASP A 194 2.49 -9.03 6.03
N LEU A 195 2.06 -10.12 6.67
CA LEU A 195 0.93 -10.95 6.23
C LEU A 195 -0.26 -10.91 7.20
N GLY A 196 -0.01 -10.91 8.51
CA GLY A 196 -1.07 -10.95 9.52
C GLY A 196 -2.02 -9.76 9.43
N MET A 197 -1.52 -8.60 9.02
CA MET A 197 -2.36 -7.41 8.80
C MET A 197 -3.45 -7.63 7.75
N HIS A 198 -3.21 -8.48 6.75
CA HIS A 198 -4.22 -8.81 5.73
C HIS A 198 -5.42 -9.56 6.34
N VAL A 199 -5.15 -10.49 7.25
CA VAL A 199 -6.19 -11.28 7.95
C VAL A 199 -7.01 -10.38 8.87
N LEU A 200 -6.33 -9.51 9.64
CA LEU A 200 -6.97 -8.63 10.62
C LEU A 200 -7.76 -7.49 9.99
N HIS A 201 -7.54 -7.22 8.71
CA HIS A 201 -8.17 -6.09 8.04
C HIS A 201 -9.70 -6.16 8.03
N LEU A 202 -10.27 -7.35 7.81
CA LEU A 202 -11.73 -7.53 7.77
C LEU A 202 -12.38 -7.28 9.15
N PRO A 203 -12.02 -7.99 10.23
CA PRO A 203 -12.65 -7.79 11.53
C PRO A 203 -12.46 -6.35 12.07
N LEU A 204 -11.29 -5.76 11.86
CA LEU A 204 -11.05 -4.38 12.28
C LEU A 204 -11.87 -3.35 11.49
N ARG A 205 -12.17 -3.62 10.21
CA ARG A 205 -13.07 -2.75 9.41
C ARG A 205 -14.53 -2.81 9.83
N PHE A 206 -14.95 -3.83 10.56
CA PHE A 206 -16.27 -3.88 11.19
C PHE A 206 -16.36 -3.02 12.44
N GLY A 207 -15.27 -2.39 12.86
CA GLY A 207 -15.18 -1.61 14.09
C GLY A 207 -14.95 -2.48 15.32
N TRP A 208 -14.71 -3.77 15.16
CA TRP A 208 -14.44 -4.66 16.28
C TRP A 208 -13.06 -4.41 16.85
N LYS A 209 -12.98 -4.33 18.16
CA LYS A 209 -11.72 -4.12 18.87
C LYS A 209 -11.46 -5.33 19.77
N PRO A 210 -10.26 -5.95 19.71
CA PRO A 210 -9.94 -7.05 20.59
C PRO A 210 -9.93 -6.54 22.04
N LYS A 211 -10.58 -7.28 22.95
CA LYS A 211 -10.50 -7.04 24.39
C LYS A 211 -9.21 -7.58 24.96
N ASN A 212 -8.79 -8.75 24.48
CA ASN A 212 -7.55 -9.41 24.87
C ASN A 212 -6.90 -9.98 23.60
N VAL A 213 -5.58 -10.07 23.60
CA VAL A 213 -4.79 -10.68 22.54
C VAL A 213 -3.88 -11.73 23.17
N ARG A 214 -3.81 -12.89 22.56
CA ARG A 214 -2.80 -13.92 22.84
C ARG A 214 -2.14 -14.29 21.53
N ALA A 215 -0.82 -14.25 21.49
CA ALA A 215 -0.04 -14.63 20.32
C ALA A 215 0.89 -15.81 20.66
N LEU A 216 1.09 -16.68 19.69
CA LEU A 216 2.11 -17.70 19.69
C LEU A 216 2.92 -17.55 18.41
N LEU A 217 4.19 -17.25 18.54
CA LEU A 217 5.12 -17.10 17.43
C LEU A 217 6.18 -18.17 17.52
N SER A 218 6.58 -18.73 16.40
CA SER A 218 7.71 -19.66 16.30
C SER A 218 8.58 -19.31 15.10
N ASN A 219 9.88 -19.42 15.26
CA ASN A 219 10.83 -19.47 14.16
C ASN A 219 11.00 -20.92 13.72
N ILE A 220 10.94 -21.16 12.45
CA ILE A 220 11.14 -22.47 11.80
C ILE A 220 12.26 -22.36 10.79
#